data_7f20a0b10c858214e217211a06fd6eee
#
_entry.id   7f20a0b10c858214e217211a06fd6eee
#
_cell.length_a   1.000
_cell.length_b   1.000
_cell.length_c   1.000
_cell.angle_alpha   90.00
_cell.angle_beta   90.00
_cell.angle_gamma   90.00
#
_symmetry.space_group_name_H-M   'P 1'
#
loop_
_entity.id
_entity.type
_entity.pdbx_description
1 polymer ?
#
loop_
_entity_poly.entity_id
_entity_poly.type
_entity_poly.pdbx_seq_one_letter_code
_entity_poly.pdbx_strand_id
1 'polypeptide(L)'
;MTADLGTGGPTFAVRTAADLLAKLQHEANYVWGGGVPSDPRIRTYAILNCAITAWHIKDWLYAELRETRRLADLDRLAGRRIVSAEDLGKWLCEQSPYLAMSYQIATATKHIKVSRKARPPVRTYSETRSTDVQPSGSWTDLVVQAGENEIIAEDLMMYMCAAWNTIFRDLGLISLDAEAQPK
;
A
#
# COMPACT_ATOMS: atom_id res chain seq x y z
N MET A 1 18.95 -14.09 -24.12
CA MET A 1 17.49 -13.87 -24.26
C MET A 1 17.23 -12.42 -23.94
N THR A 2 17.11 -11.57 -24.94
CA THR A 2 16.72 -10.17 -24.76
C THR A 2 15.21 -10.15 -24.49
N ALA A 3 14.82 -9.78 -23.27
CA ALA A 3 13.43 -9.55 -22.96
C ALA A 3 12.93 -8.40 -23.87
N ASP A 4 11.99 -8.72 -24.74
CA ASP A 4 11.26 -7.72 -25.51
C ASP A 4 10.45 -6.85 -24.52
N LEU A 5 10.99 -5.69 -24.19
CA LEU A 5 10.29 -4.65 -23.43
C LEU A 5 9.28 -4.01 -24.40
N GLY A 6 8.23 -4.75 -24.74
CA GLY A 6 7.20 -4.36 -25.69
C GLY A 6 6.79 -2.90 -25.57
N THR A 7 6.92 -2.20 -26.66
CA THR A 7 6.57 -0.80 -26.84
C THR A 7 5.07 -0.59 -26.57
N GLY A 8 4.70 0.11 -25.49
CA GLY A 8 3.35 0.63 -25.36
C GLY A 8 2.62 0.49 -24.03
N GLY A 9 3.30 0.22 -22.92
CA GLY A 9 2.66 0.32 -21.61
C GLY A 9 2.80 1.73 -21.00
N PRO A 10 1.80 2.23 -20.25
CA PRO A 10 1.81 3.59 -19.71
C PRO A 10 2.92 3.85 -18.68
N THR A 11 3.56 2.82 -18.13
CA THR A 11 4.58 2.94 -17.06
C THR A 11 5.60 1.81 -17.13
N PHE A 12 6.61 1.91 -17.96
CA PHE A 12 7.72 0.95 -18.04
C PHE A 12 7.25 -0.52 -18.06
N ALA A 13 7.63 -1.32 -17.03
CA ALA A 13 7.30 -2.73 -16.92
C ALA A 13 5.98 -3.01 -16.18
N VAL A 14 5.36 -2.01 -15.52
CA VAL A 14 4.08 -2.17 -14.82
C VAL A 14 2.93 -2.10 -15.82
N ARG A 15 2.18 -3.18 -15.97
CA ARG A 15 1.09 -3.32 -16.96
C ARG A 15 -0.25 -3.71 -16.32
N THR A 16 -0.23 -4.34 -15.15
CA THR A 16 -1.40 -4.89 -14.47
C THR A 16 -1.48 -4.39 -13.04
N ALA A 17 -2.62 -4.53 -12.41
CA ALA A 17 -2.78 -4.29 -10.99
C ALA A 17 -1.90 -5.25 -10.15
N ALA A 18 -1.68 -6.47 -10.63
CA ALA A 18 -0.79 -7.45 -10.00
C ALA A 18 0.69 -7.00 -10.05
N ASP A 19 1.15 -6.39 -11.15
CA ASP A 19 2.50 -5.81 -11.22
C ASP A 19 2.67 -4.68 -10.20
N LEU A 20 1.62 -3.87 -10.00
CA LEU A 20 1.66 -2.79 -9.02
C LEU A 20 1.64 -3.33 -7.58
N LEU A 21 0.96 -4.44 -7.34
CA LEU A 21 1.02 -5.16 -6.06
C LEU A 21 2.42 -5.72 -5.82
N ALA A 22 3.04 -6.34 -6.83
CA ALA A 22 4.41 -6.84 -6.74
C ALA A 22 5.42 -5.69 -6.45
N LYS A 23 5.21 -4.52 -7.08
CA LYS A 23 5.99 -3.31 -6.77
C LYS A 23 5.83 -2.91 -5.29
N LEU A 24 4.59 -2.86 -4.78
CA LEU A 24 4.33 -2.53 -3.37
C LEU A 24 5.03 -3.52 -2.42
N GLN A 25 4.93 -4.82 -2.70
CA GLN A 25 5.60 -5.86 -1.92
C GLN A 25 7.12 -5.69 -1.93
N HIS A 26 7.70 -5.38 -3.09
CA HIS A 26 9.12 -5.12 -3.21
C HIS A 26 9.56 -3.91 -2.38
N GLU A 27 8.83 -2.80 -2.47
CA GLU A 27 9.09 -1.58 -1.69
C GLU A 27 8.97 -1.83 -0.18
N ALA A 28 7.91 -2.52 0.25
CA ALA A 28 7.70 -2.85 1.66
C ALA A 28 8.80 -3.77 2.20
N ASN A 29 9.18 -4.81 1.46
CA ASN A 29 10.26 -5.72 1.84
C ASN A 29 11.61 -5.01 1.88
N TYR A 30 11.88 -4.06 0.97
CA TYR A 30 13.12 -3.28 0.97
C TYR A 30 13.25 -2.42 2.23
N VAL A 31 12.15 -1.80 2.66
CA VAL A 31 12.12 -0.99 3.88
C VAL A 31 12.23 -1.88 5.12
N TRP A 32 11.40 -2.92 5.21
CA TRP A 32 11.34 -3.82 6.37
C TRP A 32 12.62 -4.64 6.53
N GLY A 33 13.24 -5.05 5.43
CA GLY A 33 14.50 -5.79 5.41
C GLY A 33 15.75 -4.95 5.68
N GLY A 34 15.60 -3.67 6.03
CA GLY A 34 16.73 -2.78 6.32
C GLY A 34 17.51 -2.32 5.09
N GLY A 35 16.94 -2.48 3.89
CA GLY A 35 17.56 -2.00 2.64
C GLY A 35 17.58 -0.47 2.53
N VAL A 36 16.72 0.23 3.27
CA VAL A 36 16.69 1.69 3.29
C VAL A 36 17.73 2.19 4.30
N PRO A 37 18.54 3.20 3.94
CA PRO A 37 19.45 3.84 4.86
C PRO A 37 18.76 4.34 6.14
N SER A 38 19.46 4.38 7.24
CA SER A 38 18.95 4.84 8.54
C SER A 38 18.58 6.33 8.58
N ASP A 39 18.87 7.09 7.51
CA ASP A 39 18.44 8.48 7.38
C ASP A 39 16.89 8.57 7.43
N PRO A 40 16.32 9.25 8.44
CA PRO A 40 14.86 9.36 8.61
C PRO A 40 14.14 9.95 7.40
N ARG A 41 14.80 10.81 6.62
CA ARG A 41 14.23 11.42 5.41
C ARG A 41 14.04 10.38 4.32
N ILE A 42 15.07 9.55 4.09
CA ILE A 42 15.02 8.49 3.06
C ILE A 42 13.98 7.45 3.45
N ARG A 43 13.92 7.06 4.72
CA ARG A 43 12.87 6.18 5.24
C ARG A 43 11.47 6.77 5.03
N THR A 44 11.30 8.05 5.36
CA THR A 44 10.02 8.75 5.12
C THR A 44 9.61 8.71 3.64
N TYR A 45 10.55 8.95 2.72
CA TYR A 45 10.23 8.92 1.28
C TYR A 45 9.84 7.50 0.81
N ALA A 46 10.51 6.47 1.31
CA ALA A 46 10.17 5.09 0.99
C ALA A 46 8.76 4.73 1.49
N ILE A 47 8.42 5.13 2.72
CA ILE A 47 7.09 4.92 3.31
C ILE A 47 5.99 5.67 2.52
N LEU A 48 6.27 6.92 2.13
CA LEU A 48 5.35 7.69 1.30
C LEU A 48 5.11 7.01 -0.05
N ASN A 49 6.16 6.50 -0.70
CA ASN A 49 6.04 5.76 -1.95
C ASN A 49 5.19 4.50 -1.79
N CYS A 50 5.41 3.71 -0.74
CA CYS A 50 4.57 2.54 -0.43
C CYS A 50 3.10 2.93 -0.26
N ALA A 51 2.80 3.96 0.52
CA ALA A 51 1.42 4.41 0.73
C ALA A 51 0.76 4.90 -0.56
N ILE A 52 1.49 5.64 -1.40
CA ILE A 52 1.01 6.09 -2.71
C ILE A 52 0.77 4.89 -3.63
N THR A 53 1.71 3.94 -3.70
CA THR A 53 1.57 2.73 -4.50
C THR A 53 0.36 1.92 -4.04
N ALA A 54 0.24 1.67 -2.73
CA ALA A 54 -0.89 0.94 -2.15
C ALA A 54 -2.24 1.58 -2.51
N TRP A 55 -2.33 2.91 -2.48
CA TRP A 55 -3.58 3.59 -2.82
C TRP A 55 -3.90 3.57 -4.32
N HIS A 56 -2.89 3.62 -5.18
CA HIS A 56 -3.09 3.62 -6.62
C HIS A 56 -3.47 2.25 -7.20
N ILE A 57 -3.19 1.14 -6.49
CA ILE A 57 -3.61 -0.21 -6.92
C ILE A 57 -5.12 -0.24 -7.22
N LYS A 58 -5.95 0.48 -6.48
CA LYS A 58 -7.39 0.52 -6.72
C LYS A 58 -7.79 1.02 -8.11
N ASP A 59 -7.05 2.01 -8.62
CA ASP A 59 -7.35 2.61 -9.93
C ASP A 59 -7.02 1.61 -11.04
N TRP A 60 -5.89 0.91 -10.92
CA TRP A 60 -5.46 -0.13 -11.84
C TRP A 60 -6.38 -1.35 -11.78
N LEU A 61 -6.71 -1.81 -10.57
CA LEU A 61 -7.61 -2.94 -10.37
C LEU A 61 -8.99 -2.68 -10.97
N TYR A 62 -9.55 -1.50 -10.71
CA TYR A 62 -10.86 -1.13 -11.28
C TYR A 62 -10.82 -1.07 -12.80
N ALA A 63 -9.79 -0.45 -13.39
CA ALA A 63 -9.60 -0.36 -14.83
C ALA A 63 -9.46 -1.76 -15.46
N GLU A 64 -8.60 -2.62 -14.90
CA GLU A 64 -8.36 -3.98 -15.38
C GLU A 64 -9.63 -4.85 -15.32
N LEU A 65 -10.37 -4.82 -14.20
CA LEU A 65 -11.62 -5.58 -14.07
C LEU A 65 -12.71 -5.06 -15.01
N ARG A 66 -12.71 -3.76 -15.31
CA ARG A 66 -13.63 -3.18 -16.29
C ARG A 66 -13.29 -3.63 -17.72
N GLU A 67 -12.03 -3.59 -18.10
CA GLU A 67 -11.55 -4.01 -19.42
C GLU A 67 -11.77 -5.51 -19.66
N THR A 68 -11.52 -6.31 -18.65
CA THR A 68 -11.71 -7.77 -18.69
C THR A 68 -13.16 -8.20 -18.44
N ARG A 69 -14.10 -7.26 -18.25
CA ARG A 69 -15.53 -7.50 -17.96
C ARG A 69 -15.78 -8.30 -16.67
N ARG A 70 -14.91 -8.16 -15.70
CA ARG A 70 -14.96 -8.87 -14.41
C ARG A 70 -15.46 -8.00 -13.24
N LEU A 71 -16.09 -6.86 -13.49
CA LEU A 71 -16.65 -6.02 -12.40
C LEU A 71 -17.66 -6.76 -11.54
N ALA A 72 -18.37 -7.77 -12.08
CA ALA A 72 -19.28 -8.61 -11.30
C ALA A 72 -18.56 -9.42 -10.19
N ASP A 73 -17.28 -9.77 -10.37
CA ASP A 73 -16.48 -10.42 -9.33
C ASP A 73 -16.21 -9.47 -8.18
N LEU A 74 -15.91 -8.21 -8.51
CA LEU A 74 -15.72 -7.14 -7.52
C LEU A 74 -17.02 -6.81 -6.77
N ASP A 75 -18.16 -6.73 -7.48
CA ASP A 75 -19.47 -6.49 -6.87
C ASP A 75 -19.83 -7.60 -5.87
N ARG A 76 -19.53 -8.86 -6.23
CA ARG A 76 -19.74 -10.04 -5.37
C ARG A 76 -18.87 -9.97 -4.12
N LEU A 77 -17.58 -9.65 -4.28
CA LEU A 77 -16.65 -9.51 -3.18
C LEU A 77 -17.07 -8.37 -2.24
N ALA A 78 -17.49 -7.25 -2.81
CA ALA A 78 -17.90 -6.07 -2.05
C ALA A 78 -19.27 -6.21 -1.38
N GLY A 79 -20.08 -7.20 -1.78
CA GLY A 79 -21.47 -7.34 -1.36
C GLY A 79 -22.39 -6.19 -1.83
N ARG A 80 -21.90 -5.36 -2.74
CA ARG A 80 -22.60 -4.21 -3.32
C ARG A 80 -22.02 -3.85 -4.68
N ARG A 81 -22.78 -3.12 -5.47
CA ARG A 81 -22.32 -2.62 -6.77
C ARG A 81 -21.25 -1.55 -6.59
N ILE A 82 -20.12 -1.72 -7.30
CA ILE A 82 -19.00 -0.79 -7.38
C ILE A 82 -19.00 -0.14 -8.77
N VAL A 83 -19.33 1.13 -8.84
CA VAL A 83 -19.56 1.81 -10.14
C VAL A 83 -18.37 2.66 -10.58
N SER A 84 -17.38 2.86 -9.72
CA SER A 84 -16.18 3.66 -10.01
C SER A 84 -15.01 3.25 -9.15
N ALA A 85 -13.80 3.66 -9.54
CA ALA A 85 -12.60 3.51 -8.70
C ALA A 85 -12.70 4.28 -7.37
N GLU A 86 -13.50 5.35 -7.33
CA GLU A 86 -13.78 6.09 -6.10
C GLU A 86 -14.67 5.27 -5.15
N ASP A 87 -15.71 4.59 -5.66
CA ASP A 87 -16.54 3.69 -4.85
C ASP A 87 -15.74 2.49 -4.34
N LEU A 88 -14.86 1.93 -5.18
CA LEU A 88 -13.89 0.93 -4.75
C LEU A 88 -13.03 1.48 -3.60
N GLY A 89 -12.53 2.70 -3.72
CA GLY A 89 -11.74 3.34 -2.67
C GLY A 89 -12.51 3.50 -1.34
N LYS A 90 -13.78 3.86 -1.39
CA LYS A 90 -14.63 3.93 -0.18
C LYS A 90 -14.78 2.56 0.47
N TRP A 91 -15.08 1.53 -0.33
CA TRP A 91 -15.20 0.15 0.16
C TRP A 91 -13.88 -0.34 0.78
N LEU A 92 -12.74 -0.09 0.14
CA LEU A 92 -11.42 -0.46 0.67
C LEU A 92 -11.15 0.17 2.04
N CYS A 93 -11.51 1.44 2.23
CA CYS A 93 -11.37 2.12 3.51
C CYS A 93 -12.32 1.54 4.60
N GLU A 94 -13.46 0.99 4.23
CA GLU A 94 -14.38 0.29 5.13
C GLU A 94 -13.84 -1.10 5.53
N GLN A 95 -13.14 -1.80 4.61
CA GLN A 95 -12.61 -3.15 4.84
C GLN A 95 -11.29 -3.16 5.59
N SER A 96 -10.44 -2.14 5.43
CA SER A 96 -9.10 -2.13 6.00
C SER A 96 -8.72 -0.75 6.54
N PRO A 97 -8.46 -0.63 7.84
CA PRO A 97 -7.95 0.61 8.43
C PRO A 97 -6.59 0.98 7.85
N TYR A 98 -5.79 0.01 7.43
CA TYR A 98 -4.47 0.21 6.85
C TYR A 98 -4.56 0.83 5.44
N LEU A 99 -5.53 0.39 4.63
CA LEU A 99 -5.81 1.01 3.33
C LEU A 99 -6.44 2.40 3.50
N ALA A 100 -7.25 2.62 4.55
CA ALA A 100 -7.74 3.95 4.89
C ALA A 100 -6.60 4.90 5.30
N MET A 101 -5.60 4.42 6.03
CA MET A 101 -4.39 5.19 6.35
C MET A 101 -3.58 5.50 5.09
N SER A 102 -3.39 4.52 4.17
CA SER A 102 -2.70 4.74 2.90
C SER A 102 -3.37 5.82 2.05
N TYR A 103 -4.70 5.82 1.99
CA TYR A 103 -5.48 6.89 1.35
C TYR A 103 -5.15 8.26 1.90
N GLN A 104 -5.16 8.41 3.22
CA GLN A 104 -4.90 9.69 3.85
C GLN A 104 -3.47 10.17 3.62
N ILE A 105 -2.48 9.28 3.73
CA ILE A 105 -1.07 9.59 3.47
C ILE A 105 -0.88 9.99 2.00
N ALA A 106 -1.40 9.19 1.05
CA ALA A 106 -1.30 9.49 -0.38
C ALA A 106 -2.01 10.80 -0.75
N THR A 107 -3.11 11.13 -0.08
CA THR A 107 -3.84 12.39 -0.30
C THR A 107 -3.10 13.58 0.29
N ALA A 108 -2.50 13.43 1.48
CA ALA A 108 -1.74 14.49 2.14
C ALA A 108 -0.51 14.91 1.31
N THR A 109 0.10 14.01 0.56
CA THR A 109 1.23 14.32 -0.32
C THR A 109 0.85 15.19 -1.53
N LYS A 110 -0.41 15.16 -1.94
CA LYS A 110 -0.92 15.95 -3.09
C LYS A 110 -1.45 17.32 -2.67
N HIS A 111 -1.82 17.50 -1.43
CA HIS A 111 -2.52 18.68 -0.96
C HIS A 111 -1.86 19.24 0.29
N ILE A 112 -1.44 20.53 0.25
CA ILE A 112 -0.91 21.25 1.43
C ILE A 112 -1.98 21.34 2.55
N LYS A 113 -3.27 21.29 2.19
CA LYS A 113 -4.39 21.22 3.13
C LYS A 113 -5.21 19.98 2.85
N VAL A 114 -5.04 18.96 3.68
CA VAL A 114 -5.94 17.80 3.67
C VAL A 114 -7.34 18.26 4.07
N SER A 115 -8.34 17.87 3.29
CA SER A 115 -9.75 18.17 3.61
C SER A 115 -10.05 17.70 5.04
N ARG A 116 -10.63 18.59 5.86
CA ARG A 116 -11.03 18.34 7.27
C ARG A 116 -12.02 17.18 7.45
N LYS A 117 -12.44 16.51 6.37
CA LYS A 117 -13.42 15.42 6.37
C LYS A 117 -12.80 14.03 6.56
N ALA A 118 -11.48 13.87 6.48
CA ALA A 118 -10.82 12.60 6.81
C ALA A 118 -10.93 12.35 8.31
N ARG A 119 -11.61 11.29 8.72
CA ARG A 119 -11.77 10.92 10.14
C ARG A 119 -11.41 9.45 10.32
N PRO A 120 -10.56 9.15 11.31
CA PRO A 120 -9.69 10.07 12.06
C PRO A 120 -8.56 10.59 11.17
N PRO A 121 -8.06 11.81 11.40
CA PRO A 121 -6.93 12.35 10.63
C PRO A 121 -5.67 11.54 10.94
N VAL A 122 -4.93 11.18 9.90
CA VAL A 122 -3.63 10.53 10.05
C VAL A 122 -2.58 11.59 10.35
N ARG A 123 -1.74 11.32 11.34
CA ARG A 123 -0.52 12.08 11.65
C ARG A 123 0.67 11.14 11.53
N THR A 124 1.81 11.71 11.14
CA THR A 124 3.07 10.99 11.12
C THR A 124 4.08 11.75 11.96
N TYR A 125 4.86 11.03 12.77
CA TYR A 125 5.92 11.62 13.59
C TYR A 125 7.04 10.61 13.79
N SER A 126 8.19 11.08 14.26
CA SER A 126 9.32 10.26 14.61
C SER A 126 9.39 10.13 16.12
N GLU A 127 9.55 8.91 16.61
CA GLU A 127 9.75 8.63 18.02
C GLU A 127 11.11 7.96 18.23
N THR A 128 11.93 8.56 19.10
CA THR A 128 13.22 7.94 19.48
C THR A 128 13.00 7.07 20.70
N ARG A 129 13.30 5.79 20.56
CA ARG A 129 13.25 4.81 21.66
C ARG A 129 14.67 4.42 22.07
N SER A 130 14.87 4.24 23.35
CA SER A 130 16.10 3.70 23.91
C SER A 130 15.74 2.49 24.79
N THR A 131 16.59 1.48 24.82
CA THR A 131 16.47 0.41 25.80
C THR A 131 17.44 0.67 26.93
N ASP A 132 16.98 0.49 28.18
CA ASP A 132 17.81 0.56 29.39
C ASP A 132 18.89 -0.54 29.41
N VAL A 133 18.77 -1.56 28.56
CA VAL A 133 19.66 -2.73 28.48
C VAL A 133 20.91 -2.47 27.65
N GLN A 134 20.87 -1.52 26.71
CA GLN A 134 22.03 -1.12 25.91
C GLN A 134 22.06 0.41 25.72
N PRO A 135 22.83 1.16 26.52
CA PRO A 135 22.91 2.63 26.44
C PRO A 135 23.38 3.18 25.09
N SER A 136 23.93 2.35 24.22
CA SER A 136 24.44 2.71 22.89
C SER A 136 23.43 2.52 21.75
N GLY A 137 22.22 2.01 22.03
CA GLY A 137 21.20 1.68 21.02
C GLY A 137 19.96 2.54 21.13
N SER A 138 20.02 3.79 20.68
CA SER A 138 18.80 4.53 20.35
C SER A 138 18.44 4.29 18.88
N TRP A 139 17.15 4.00 18.61
CA TRP A 139 16.63 3.95 17.25
C TRP A 139 15.42 4.89 17.12
N THR A 140 15.17 5.32 15.91
CA THR A 140 14.03 6.20 15.62
C THR A 140 13.01 5.46 14.80
N ASP A 141 11.82 5.27 15.36
CA ASP A 141 10.66 4.75 14.65
C ASP A 141 9.92 5.89 13.95
N LEU A 142 9.41 5.60 12.76
CA LEU A 142 8.41 6.44 12.12
C LEU A 142 7.04 5.89 12.47
N VAL A 143 6.23 6.72 13.15
CA VAL A 143 4.92 6.32 13.66
C VAL A 143 3.82 6.96 12.82
N VAL A 144 2.80 6.19 12.49
CA VAL A 144 1.56 6.64 11.87
C VAL A 144 0.45 6.54 12.89
N GLN A 145 -0.16 7.67 13.21
CA GLN A 145 -1.27 7.77 14.14
C GLN A 145 -2.58 8.05 13.40
N ALA A 146 -3.62 7.27 13.68
CA ALA A 146 -4.98 7.48 13.18
C ALA A 146 -5.98 7.41 14.35
N GLY A 147 -6.38 8.57 14.88
CA GLY A 147 -7.16 8.67 16.11
C GLY A 147 -6.33 8.21 17.31
N GLU A 148 -6.82 7.20 18.04
CA GLU A 148 -6.13 6.60 19.19
C GLU A 148 -5.19 5.44 18.79
N ASN A 149 -5.25 5.00 17.52
CA ASN A 149 -4.42 3.90 17.04
C ASN A 149 -3.08 4.44 16.53
N GLU A 150 -2.02 3.81 16.98
CA GLU A 150 -0.65 4.06 16.53
C GLU A 150 -0.06 2.78 15.93
N ILE A 151 0.70 2.93 14.86
CA ILE A 151 1.38 1.84 14.18
C ILE A 151 2.74 2.32 13.70
N ILE A 152 3.75 1.45 13.81
CA ILE A 152 5.05 1.69 13.18
C ILE A 152 4.85 1.66 11.65
N ALA A 153 5.46 2.60 10.96
CA ALA A 153 5.22 2.77 9.54
C ALA A 153 5.63 1.56 8.69
N GLU A 154 6.66 0.84 9.10
CA GLU A 154 7.09 -0.41 8.49
C GLU A 154 6.03 -1.51 8.61
N ASP A 155 5.42 -1.65 9.79
CA ASP A 155 4.32 -2.60 10.02
C ASP A 155 3.09 -2.22 9.19
N LEU A 156 2.78 -0.91 9.10
CA LEU A 156 1.69 -0.44 8.24
C LEU A 156 1.87 -0.91 6.80
N MET A 157 3.09 -0.85 6.25
CA MET A 157 3.35 -1.31 4.89
C MET A 157 3.09 -2.81 4.72
N MET A 158 3.50 -3.63 5.68
CA MET A 158 3.22 -5.07 5.65
C MET A 158 1.73 -5.37 5.73
N TYR A 159 0.98 -4.63 6.56
CA TYR A 159 -0.48 -4.77 6.64
C TYR A 159 -1.21 -4.28 5.37
N MET A 160 -0.71 -3.23 4.71
CA MET A 160 -1.22 -2.81 3.40
C MET A 160 -1.02 -3.91 2.34
N CYS A 161 0.17 -4.54 2.29
CA CYS A 161 0.44 -5.67 1.42
C CYS A 161 -0.49 -6.86 1.71
N ALA A 162 -0.67 -7.21 2.99
CA ALA A 162 -1.55 -8.30 3.40
C ALA A 162 -3.01 -8.05 3.00
N ALA A 163 -3.51 -6.83 3.19
CA ALA A 163 -4.86 -6.45 2.79
C ALA A 163 -5.06 -6.59 1.27
N TRP A 164 -4.11 -6.11 0.47
CA TRP A 164 -4.17 -6.26 -0.99
C TRP A 164 -4.04 -7.71 -1.45
N ASN A 165 -3.14 -8.49 -0.85
CA ASN A 165 -3.00 -9.91 -1.14
C ASN A 165 -4.32 -10.67 -0.93
N THR A 166 -5.04 -10.36 0.14
CA THR A 166 -6.36 -10.95 0.41
C THR A 166 -7.35 -10.61 -0.71
N ILE A 167 -7.47 -9.34 -1.07
CA ILE A 167 -8.40 -8.89 -2.12
C ILE A 167 -8.05 -9.54 -3.48
N PHE A 168 -6.77 -9.62 -3.85
CA PHE A 168 -6.34 -10.22 -5.10
C PHE A 168 -6.58 -11.72 -5.15
N ARG A 169 -6.40 -12.43 -4.03
CA ARG A 169 -6.76 -13.86 -3.92
C ARG A 169 -8.25 -14.08 -4.05
N ASP A 170 -9.05 -13.30 -3.34
CA ASP A 170 -10.52 -13.41 -3.37
C ASP A 170 -11.09 -13.11 -4.76
N LEU A 171 -10.43 -12.27 -5.54
CA LEU A 171 -10.72 -12.02 -6.94
C LEU A 171 -10.11 -13.06 -7.91
N GLY A 172 -9.30 -14.01 -7.42
CA GLY A 172 -8.60 -15.00 -8.25
C GLY A 172 -7.61 -14.37 -9.23
N LEU A 173 -6.96 -13.27 -8.85
CA LEU A 173 -5.94 -12.59 -9.64
C LEU A 173 -4.52 -13.07 -9.32
N ILE A 174 -4.33 -13.67 -8.15
CA ILE A 174 -3.09 -14.34 -7.72
C ILE A 174 -3.42 -15.69 -7.11
N SER A 175 -2.52 -16.68 -7.24
CA SER A 175 -2.68 -18.01 -6.66
C SER A 175 -1.87 -18.14 -5.36
N LEU A 176 -2.29 -19.04 -4.47
CA LEU A 176 -1.58 -19.36 -3.22
C LEU A 176 -0.22 -20.02 -3.45
N ASP A 177 -0.02 -20.64 -4.62
CA ASP A 177 1.17 -21.46 -4.90
C ASP A 177 2.39 -20.63 -5.32
N ALA A 178 2.23 -19.33 -5.56
CA ALA A 178 3.32 -18.47 -6.03
C ALA A 178 4.31 -18.07 -4.92
N GLU A 179 3.94 -18.21 -3.64
CA GLU A 179 4.78 -17.83 -2.50
C GLU A 179 5.77 -18.95 -2.05
N ALA A 180 5.66 -20.16 -2.60
CA ALA A 180 6.40 -21.34 -2.13
C ALA A 180 7.70 -21.64 -2.88
N GLN A 181 8.19 -20.78 -3.77
CA GLN A 181 9.49 -20.99 -4.44
C GLN A 181 10.56 -20.02 -3.92
N PRO A 182 11.39 -20.43 -2.95
CA PRO A 182 12.62 -19.72 -2.67
C PRO A 182 13.57 -19.88 -3.87
N LYS A 183 14.00 -18.77 -4.43
CA LYS A 183 15.11 -18.75 -5.40
C LYS A 183 16.43 -18.69 -4.67
#